data_09162a46833fd5d10c3f346751d1c898
#
_entry.id   09162a46833fd5d10c3f346751d1c898
#
_cell.length_a   1.000
_cell.length_b   1.000
_cell.length_c   1.000
_cell.angle_alpha   90.00
_cell.angle_beta   90.00
_cell.angle_gamma   90.00
#
_symmetry.space_group_name_H-M   'P 1'
#
loop_
_entity.id
_entity.type
_entity.pdbx_description
1 polymer ?
#
loop_
_entity_poly.entity_id
_entity_poly.type
_entity_poly.pdbx_seq_one_letter_code
_entity_poly.pdbx_strand_id
1 'polypeptide(L)'
;MKLFHLSDLHLGKRVNEFSMAEDQRYILGQILTLADRERPDGVLLAGDIYDKPVPSGEAVLLLDWFLTELAERKYPVCIVSGNHDSAERLAFGARLMNARGIFLSQAYEGQVEKIGFEDAHGPVTIHLLPFIRPSAVRHALSEEAE
;
A
#
# COMPACT_ATOMS: atom_id res chain seq x y z
N MET A 1 -9.18 -9.98 15.46
CA MET A 1 -8.16 -9.25 14.62
C MET A 1 -8.46 -7.76 14.61
N LYS A 2 -7.44 -6.94 14.78
CA LYS A 2 -7.50 -5.47 14.70
C LYS A 2 -6.60 -5.03 13.54
N LEU A 3 -7.15 -4.38 12.53
CA LEU A 3 -6.39 -3.86 11.39
C LEU A 3 -6.46 -2.33 11.37
N PHE A 4 -5.33 -1.69 11.07
CA PHE A 4 -5.33 -0.28 10.70
C PHE A 4 -5.59 -0.19 9.21
N HIS A 5 -6.55 0.63 8.82
CA HIS A 5 -6.90 0.88 7.43
C HIS A 5 -6.64 2.35 7.10
N LEU A 6 -5.71 2.59 6.21
CA LEU A 6 -5.31 3.91 5.73
C LEU A 6 -5.50 3.95 4.22
N SER A 7 -5.90 5.10 3.69
CA SER A 7 -6.01 5.34 2.25
C SER A 7 -5.69 6.81 1.94
N ASP A 8 -5.54 7.12 0.68
CA ASP A 8 -5.45 8.50 0.19
C ASP A 8 -4.30 9.29 0.84
N LEU A 9 -3.14 8.66 0.99
CA LEU A 9 -1.96 9.30 1.58
C LEU A 9 -1.44 10.44 0.70
N HIS A 10 -1.59 10.32 -0.62
CA HIS A 10 -1.15 11.31 -1.61
C HIS A 10 0.24 11.88 -1.32
N LEU A 11 1.21 10.97 -1.03
CA LEU A 11 2.58 11.39 -0.70
C LEU A 11 3.19 12.19 -1.83
N GLY A 12 3.82 13.31 -1.48
CA GLY A 12 4.36 14.27 -2.43
C GLY A 12 3.36 15.31 -2.92
N LYS A 13 2.18 15.40 -2.30
CA LYS A 13 1.19 16.44 -2.59
C LYS A 13 1.76 17.83 -2.39
N ARG A 14 1.38 18.74 -3.28
CA ARG A 14 1.70 20.16 -3.17
C ARG A 14 0.42 20.97 -3.18
N VAL A 15 0.33 21.97 -2.34
CA VAL A 15 -0.79 22.91 -2.28
C VAL A 15 -0.24 24.32 -2.54
N ASN A 16 -0.72 24.98 -3.58
CA ASN A 16 -0.19 26.29 -4.01
C ASN A 16 1.35 26.31 -4.09
N GLU A 17 1.94 25.28 -4.70
CA GLU A 17 3.40 25.08 -4.83
C GLU A 17 4.17 24.77 -3.53
N PHE A 18 3.55 24.80 -2.37
CA PHE A 18 4.15 24.35 -1.12
C PHE A 18 4.12 22.82 -1.00
N SER A 19 5.27 22.24 -0.65
CA SER A 19 5.35 20.80 -0.34
C SER A 19 4.63 20.50 0.97
N MET A 20 3.84 19.45 0.98
CA MET A 20 3.18 18.93 2.20
C MET A 20 4.00 17.84 2.90
N ALA A 21 5.23 17.60 2.46
CA ALA A 21 6.01 16.45 2.93
C ALA A 21 6.29 16.46 4.44
N GLU A 22 6.53 17.63 5.03
CA GLU A 22 6.73 17.74 6.48
C GLU A 22 5.45 17.43 7.26
N ASP A 23 4.30 17.93 6.81
CA ASP A 23 2.99 17.64 7.41
C ASP A 23 2.64 16.15 7.24
N GLN A 24 2.93 15.58 6.07
CA GLN A 24 2.74 14.16 5.79
C GLN A 24 3.64 13.30 6.69
N ARG A 25 4.91 13.68 6.84
CA ARG A 25 5.82 13.00 7.77
C ARG A 25 5.32 13.07 9.21
N TYR A 26 4.84 14.22 9.64
CA TYR A 26 4.29 14.41 10.97
C TYR A 26 3.09 13.48 11.22
N ILE A 27 2.11 13.46 10.31
CA ILE A 27 0.91 12.62 10.50
C ILE A 27 1.25 11.13 10.44
N LEU A 28 2.14 10.68 9.56
CA LEU A 28 2.60 9.30 9.53
C LEU A 28 3.31 8.92 10.84
N GLY A 29 4.09 9.82 11.44
CA GLY A 29 4.68 9.63 12.76
C GLY A 29 3.64 9.49 13.87
N GLN A 30 2.53 10.25 13.81
CA GLN A 30 1.40 10.08 14.74
C GLN A 30 0.71 8.73 14.54
N ILE A 31 0.59 8.27 13.30
CA ILE A 31 0.02 6.93 13.00
C ILE A 31 0.91 5.83 13.58
N LEU A 32 2.24 5.93 13.47
CA LEU A 32 3.17 4.98 14.10
C LEU A 32 3.03 4.96 15.63
N THR A 33 2.93 6.13 16.24
CA THR A 33 2.69 6.26 17.69
C THR A 33 1.36 5.61 18.10
N LEU A 34 0.32 5.81 17.29
CA LEU A 34 -0.97 5.18 17.51
C LEU A 34 -0.87 3.65 17.35
N ALA A 35 -0.13 3.16 16.35
CA ALA A 35 0.09 1.74 16.15
C ALA A 35 0.84 1.11 17.34
N ASP A 36 1.85 1.78 17.89
CA ASP A 36 2.57 1.32 19.08
C ASP A 36 1.64 1.17 20.31
N ARG A 37 0.66 2.06 20.45
CA ARG A 37 -0.34 2.02 21.53
C ARG A 37 -1.40 0.94 21.30
N GLU A 38 -1.96 0.91 20.10
CA GLU A 38 -3.12 0.06 19.76
C GLU A 38 -2.73 -1.36 19.36
N ARG A 39 -1.49 -1.57 18.94
CA ARG A 39 -0.93 -2.87 18.53
C ARG A 39 -1.82 -3.61 17.54
N PRO A 40 -2.02 -3.08 16.32
CA PRO A 40 -2.82 -3.77 15.29
C PRO A 40 -2.13 -5.07 14.86
N ASP A 41 -2.93 -6.02 14.39
CA ASP A 41 -2.45 -7.27 13.80
C ASP A 41 -1.87 -7.06 12.39
N GLY A 42 -2.20 -5.93 11.74
CA GLY A 42 -1.68 -5.54 10.44
C GLY A 42 -2.16 -4.15 10.00
N VAL A 43 -1.55 -3.66 8.93
CA VAL A 43 -1.86 -2.35 8.35
C VAL A 43 -2.27 -2.53 6.88
N LEU A 44 -3.36 -1.90 6.49
CA LEU A 44 -3.87 -1.88 5.12
C LEU A 44 -3.68 -0.47 4.55
N LEU A 45 -2.95 -0.35 3.45
CA LEU A 45 -2.80 0.88 2.68
C LEU A 45 -3.61 0.74 1.39
N ALA A 46 -4.78 1.36 1.35
CA ALA A 46 -5.82 1.08 0.36
C ALA A 46 -5.90 2.15 -0.73
N GLY A 47 -4.84 2.28 -1.51
CA GLY A 47 -4.78 3.12 -2.70
C GLY A 47 -4.41 4.58 -2.47
N ASP A 48 -4.07 5.24 -3.57
CA ASP A 48 -3.61 6.63 -3.65
C ASP A 48 -2.47 6.91 -2.66
N ILE A 49 -1.46 6.02 -2.72
CA ILE A 49 -0.26 6.11 -1.90
C ILE A 49 0.54 7.35 -2.28
N TYR A 50 0.74 7.55 -3.58
CA TYR A 50 1.38 8.74 -4.14
C TYR A 50 0.35 9.70 -4.75
N ASP A 51 0.66 10.98 -4.74
CA ASP A 51 -0.18 12.01 -5.38
C ASP A 51 -0.15 11.93 -6.92
N LYS A 52 0.92 11.34 -7.47
CA LYS A 52 1.13 11.23 -8.93
C LYS A 52 1.74 9.88 -9.32
N PRO A 53 1.44 9.37 -10.53
CA PRO A 53 2.01 8.11 -11.03
C PRO A 53 3.55 8.11 -11.12
N VAL A 54 4.16 9.28 -11.21
CA VAL A 54 5.61 9.50 -11.11
C VAL A 54 5.87 10.32 -9.87
N PRO A 55 6.10 9.68 -8.71
CA PRO A 55 6.34 10.38 -7.46
C PRO A 55 7.68 11.14 -7.47
N SER A 56 7.76 12.19 -6.68
CA SER A 56 9.03 12.86 -6.40
C SER A 56 9.95 11.98 -5.54
N GLY A 57 11.26 12.21 -5.60
CA GLY A 57 12.21 11.51 -4.73
C GLY A 57 11.88 11.68 -3.23
N GLU A 58 11.41 12.87 -2.84
CA GLU A 58 10.95 13.14 -1.46
C GLU A 58 9.78 12.24 -1.05
N ALA A 59 8.79 12.05 -1.94
CA ALA A 59 7.65 11.17 -1.67
C ALA A 59 8.08 9.70 -1.56
N VAL A 60 9.01 9.26 -2.40
CA VAL A 60 9.57 7.89 -2.35
C VAL A 60 10.29 7.64 -1.03
N LEU A 61 11.15 8.58 -0.61
CA LEU A 61 11.87 8.48 0.67
C LEU A 61 10.93 8.52 1.88
N LEU A 62 9.83 9.27 1.79
CA LEU A 62 8.83 9.33 2.85
C LEU A 62 8.08 7.99 2.99
N LEU A 63 7.70 7.37 1.87
CA LEU A 63 7.08 6.02 1.91
C LEU A 63 8.08 4.98 2.41
N ASP A 64 9.32 4.98 1.91
CA ASP A 64 10.36 4.07 2.35
C ASP A 64 10.57 4.13 3.87
N TRP A 65 10.70 5.34 4.42
CA TRP A 65 10.78 5.53 5.86
C TRP A 65 9.57 4.93 6.60
N PHE A 66 8.35 5.23 6.15
CA PHE A 66 7.14 4.76 6.82
C PHE A 66 7.00 3.24 6.79
N LEU A 67 7.29 2.61 5.65
CA LEU A 67 7.26 1.15 5.52
C LEU A 67 8.37 0.48 6.34
N THR A 68 9.55 1.09 6.40
CA THR A 68 10.66 0.62 7.25
C THR A 68 10.27 0.63 8.71
N GLU A 69 9.69 1.73 9.22
CA GLU A 69 9.21 1.84 10.59
C GLU A 69 8.13 0.80 10.95
N LEU A 70 7.21 0.50 10.00
CA LEU A 70 6.22 -0.56 10.19
C LEU A 70 6.85 -1.95 10.20
N ALA A 71 7.81 -2.20 9.30
CA ALA A 71 8.52 -3.48 9.21
C ALA A 71 9.40 -3.76 10.44
N GLU A 72 10.06 -2.75 11.00
CA GLU A 72 10.84 -2.86 12.24
C GLU A 72 9.95 -3.21 13.44
N ARG A 73 8.72 -2.71 13.45
CA ARG A 73 7.68 -3.06 14.42
C ARG A 73 7.05 -4.43 14.17
N LYS A 74 7.42 -5.08 13.07
CA LYS A 74 6.89 -6.38 12.63
C LYS A 74 5.39 -6.37 12.33
N TYR A 75 4.83 -5.23 11.95
CA TYR A 75 3.46 -5.16 11.45
C TYR A 75 3.42 -5.65 10.00
N PRO A 76 2.61 -6.68 9.68
CA PRO A 76 2.31 -7.01 8.29
C PRO A 76 1.60 -5.83 7.62
N VAL A 77 2.03 -5.48 6.42
CA VAL A 77 1.45 -4.36 5.65
C VAL A 77 0.94 -4.88 4.32
N CYS A 78 -0.32 -4.64 4.02
CA CYS A 78 -0.93 -4.94 2.72
C CYS A 78 -1.16 -3.62 1.98
N ILE A 79 -0.67 -3.52 0.75
CA ILE A 79 -0.73 -2.30 -0.05
C ILE A 79 -1.38 -2.59 -1.40
N VAL A 80 -2.36 -1.78 -1.78
CA VAL A 80 -2.92 -1.78 -3.13
C VAL A 80 -2.76 -0.40 -3.76
N SER A 81 -2.58 -0.34 -5.08
CA SER A 81 -2.52 0.91 -5.81
C SER A 81 -3.91 1.50 -6.01
N GLY A 82 -4.00 2.84 -5.96
CA GLY A 82 -5.17 3.63 -6.32
C GLY A 82 -5.11 4.16 -7.75
N ASN A 83 -6.02 5.08 -8.08
CA ASN A 83 -6.09 5.65 -9.42
C ASN A 83 -5.00 6.71 -9.70
N HIS A 84 -4.40 7.29 -8.66
CA HIS A 84 -3.26 8.21 -8.75
C HIS A 84 -1.92 7.48 -8.86
N ASP A 85 -1.85 6.22 -8.45
CA ASP A 85 -0.63 5.43 -8.46
C ASP A 85 -0.33 4.82 -9.84
N SER A 86 0.95 4.49 -10.09
CA SER A 86 1.35 3.47 -11.06
C SER A 86 1.56 2.16 -10.30
N ALA A 87 0.75 1.15 -10.60
CA ALA A 87 0.85 -0.17 -9.95
C ALA A 87 2.26 -0.77 -10.12
N GLU A 88 2.85 -0.64 -11.32
CA GLU A 88 4.18 -1.20 -11.63
C GLU A 88 5.28 -0.51 -10.83
N ARG A 89 5.19 0.81 -10.63
CA ARG A 89 6.18 1.58 -9.85
C ARG A 89 6.02 1.34 -8.36
N LEU A 90 4.79 1.30 -7.88
CA LEU A 90 4.51 1.03 -6.48
C LEU A 90 4.97 -0.38 -6.11
N ALA A 91 4.78 -1.37 -6.99
CA ALA A 91 5.20 -2.75 -6.78
C ALA A 91 6.71 -2.97 -6.98
N PHE A 92 7.51 -1.92 -7.26
CA PHE A 92 8.97 -2.06 -7.36
C PHE A 92 9.54 -2.65 -6.06
N GLY A 93 10.29 -3.73 -6.21
CA GLY A 93 10.90 -4.43 -5.07
C GLY A 93 9.93 -5.27 -4.23
N ALA A 94 8.68 -5.45 -4.64
CA ALA A 94 7.66 -6.19 -3.89
C ALA A 94 8.11 -7.57 -3.43
N ARG A 95 8.84 -8.33 -4.26
CA ARG A 95 9.36 -9.66 -3.88
C ARG A 95 10.36 -9.61 -2.72
N LEU A 96 11.16 -8.55 -2.64
CA LEU A 96 12.10 -8.35 -1.53
C LEU A 96 11.36 -7.89 -0.26
N MET A 97 10.38 -7.03 -0.42
CA MET A 97 9.56 -6.51 0.69
C MET A 97 8.69 -7.59 1.31
N ASN A 98 8.21 -8.55 0.52
CA ASN A 98 7.41 -9.69 0.99
C ASN A 98 8.12 -10.47 2.11
N ALA A 99 9.43 -10.68 2.00
CA ALA A 99 10.24 -11.33 3.04
C ALA A 99 10.26 -10.54 4.37
N ARG A 100 9.83 -9.29 4.38
CA ARG A 100 9.72 -8.41 5.54
C ARG A 100 8.27 -8.18 5.98
N GLY A 101 7.32 -8.92 5.39
CA GLY A 101 5.90 -8.81 5.73
C GLY A 101 5.20 -7.62 5.07
N ILE A 102 5.77 -7.04 4.01
CA ILE A 102 5.15 -5.97 3.21
C ILE A 102 4.69 -6.56 1.88
N PHE A 103 3.38 -6.64 1.70
CA PHE A 103 2.72 -7.26 0.56
C PHE A 103 2.12 -6.18 -0.34
N LEU A 104 2.64 -6.04 -1.56
CA LEU A 104 2.16 -5.06 -2.54
C LEU A 104 1.45 -5.78 -3.68
N SER A 105 0.24 -5.34 -3.99
CA SER A 105 -0.46 -5.82 -5.18
C SER A 105 0.32 -5.49 -6.43
N GLN A 106 0.39 -6.45 -7.35
CA GLN A 106 0.88 -6.23 -8.70
C GLN A 106 -0.17 -5.50 -9.56
N ALA A 107 0.20 -5.07 -10.75
CA ALA A 107 -0.78 -4.69 -11.77
C ALA A 107 -1.74 -5.87 -12.02
N TYR A 108 -3.01 -5.55 -12.24
CA TYR A 108 -4.02 -6.60 -12.44
C TYR A 108 -3.85 -7.28 -13.81
N GLU A 109 -3.61 -8.59 -13.77
CA GLU A 109 -3.46 -9.49 -14.91
C GLU A 109 -4.42 -10.69 -14.81
N GLY A 110 -5.67 -10.45 -14.40
CA GLY A 110 -6.69 -11.49 -14.25
C GLY A 110 -6.72 -12.16 -12.87
N GLN A 111 -5.68 -12.02 -12.05
CA GLN A 111 -5.60 -12.64 -10.73
C GLN A 111 -5.45 -11.60 -9.62
N VAL A 112 -5.93 -11.98 -8.42
CA VAL A 112 -5.83 -11.15 -7.21
C VAL A 112 -5.01 -11.88 -6.17
N GLU A 113 -3.97 -11.23 -5.66
CA GLU A 113 -3.14 -11.78 -4.59
C GLU A 113 -3.94 -11.95 -3.30
N LYS A 114 -3.60 -12.98 -2.54
CA LYS A 114 -4.26 -13.34 -1.30
C LYS A 114 -3.23 -13.47 -0.18
N ILE A 115 -3.45 -12.76 0.90
CA ILE A 115 -2.59 -12.79 2.09
C ILE A 115 -3.38 -13.37 3.25
N GLY A 116 -2.85 -14.44 3.85
CA GLY A 116 -3.45 -15.09 5.01
C GLY A 116 -3.03 -14.41 6.31
N PHE A 117 -3.99 -14.15 7.15
CA PHE A 117 -3.82 -13.78 8.56
C PHE A 117 -4.52 -14.82 9.43
N GLU A 118 -4.14 -14.90 10.70
CA GLU A 118 -4.78 -15.78 11.66
C GLU A 118 -4.89 -15.10 13.02
N ASP A 119 -5.99 -15.29 13.71
CA ASP A 119 -6.18 -14.87 15.09
C ASP A 119 -6.88 -15.97 15.91
N ALA A 120 -7.25 -15.65 17.16
CA ALA A 120 -7.94 -16.58 18.07
C ALA A 120 -9.29 -17.09 17.56
N HIS A 121 -9.85 -16.46 16.53
CA HIS A 121 -11.14 -16.81 15.90
C HIS A 121 -10.99 -17.61 14.59
N GLY A 122 -9.75 -17.79 14.12
CA GLY A 122 -9.40 -18.55 12.93
C GLY A 122 -8.77 -17.74 11.81
N PRO A 123 -8.59 -18.33 10.62
CA PRO A 123 -7.91 -17.70 9.50
C PRO A 123 -8.78 -16.62 8.83
N VAL A 124 -8.13 -15.55 8.41
CA VAL A 124 -8.71 -14.46 7.60
C VAL A 124 -7.87 -14.28 6.35
N THR A 125 -8.50 -14.22 5.20
CA THR A 125 -7.80 -13.96 3.92
C THR A 125 -8.10 -12.55 3.45
N ILE A 126 -7.05 -11.77 3.19
CA ILE A 126 -7.13 -10.44 2.60
C ILE A 126 -6.78 -10.53 1.12
N HIS A 127 -7.69 -10.06 0.26
CA HIS A 127 -7.51 -10.02 -1.18
C HIS A 127 -7.01 -8.63 -1.57
N LEU A 128 -5.86 -8.55 -2.25
CA LEU A 128 -5.22 -7.31 -2.68
C LEU A 128 -5.71 -6.94 -4.08
N LEU A 129 -6.88 -6.31 -4.18
CA LEU A 129 -7.44 -5.85 -5.43
C LEU A 129 -7.00 -4.38 -5.68
N PRO A 130 -6.07 -4.11 -6.63
CA PRO A 130 -5.65 -2.76 -6.95
C PRO A 130 -6.76 -2.00 -7.71
N PHE A 131 -6.58 -0.70 -7.92
CA PHE A 131 -7.41 0.03 -8.87
C PHE A 131 -7.23 -0.53 -10.28
N ILE A 132 -8.33 -0.93 -10.91
CA ILE A 132 -8.33 -1.59 -12.21
C ILE A 132 -8.97 -0.66 -13.25
N ARG A 133 -8.21 -0.38 -14.31
CA ARG A 133 -8.76 0.33 -15.49
C ARG A 133 -9.58 -0.62 -16.35
N PRO A 134 -10.68 -0.18 -16.96
CA PRO A 134 -11.50 -1.05 -17.83
C PRO A 134 -10.73 -1.73 -18.97
N SER A 135 -9.64 -1.10 -19.45
CA SER A 135 -8.75 -1.68 -20.48
C SER A 135 -8.01 -2.92 -19.97
N ALA A 136 -7.57 -2.92 -18.72
CA ALA A 136 -6.87 -4.07 -18.12
C ALA A 136 -7.80 -5.27 -17.95
N VAL A 137 -9.07 -5.04 -17.54
CA VAL A 137 -10.07 -6.10 -17.45
C VAL A 137 -10.34 -6.72 -18.84
N ARG A 138 -10.51 -5.88 -19.87
CA ARG A 138 -10.73 -6.40 -21.22
C ARG A 138 -9.57 -7.24 -21.74
N HIS A 139 -8.34 -6.84 -21.45
CA HIS A 139 -7.14 -7.59 -21.83
C HIS A 139 -7.09 -8.95 -21.12
N ALA A 140 -7.25 -8.97 -19.81
CA ALA A 140 -7.26 -10.20 -19.02
C ALA A 140 -8.35 -11.18 -19.48
N LEU A 141 -9.57 -10.70 -19.76
CA LEU A 141 -10.67 -11.56 -20.24
C LEU A 141 -10.48 -12.05 -21.68
N SER A 142 -9.71 -11.33 -22.53
CA SER A 142 -9.42 -11.78 -23.89
C SER A 142 -8.34 -12.87 -23.94
N GLU A 143 -7.39 -12.87 -23.00
CA GLU A 143 -6.37 -13.91 -22.88
C GLU A 143 -6.92 -15.22 -22.30
N GLU A 144 -7.98 -15.18 -21.48
CA GLU A 144 -8.65 -16.39 -20.99
C GLU A 144 -9.53 -17.08 -22.05
N ALA A 145 -9.78 -16.43 -23.20
CA ALA A 145 -10.65 -16.92 -24.26
C ALA A 145 -9.88 -17.60 -25.42
N GLU A 146 -8.56 -17.62 -25.38
CA GLU A 146 -7.67 -18.36 -26.31
C GLU A 146 -7.12 -19.65 -25.64
#